data_51a06565309a1295a72b502dd7285e90
#
_entry.id   51a06565309a1295a72b502dd7285e90
#
_cell.length_a   1.000
_cell.length_b   1.000
_cell.length_c   1.000
_cell.angle_alpha   90.00
_cell.angle_beta   90.00
_cell.angle_gamma   90.00
#
_symmetry.space_group_name_H-M   'P 1'
#
loop_
_entity.id
_entity.type
_entity.pdbx_description
1 polymer ?
#
loop_
_entity_poly.entity_id
_entity_poly.type
_entity_poly.pdbx_seq_one_letter_code
_entity_poly.pdbx_strand_id
1 'polypeptide(L)'
;DFGDEAHLELDPQIGYTAPVTLGSIHPTADIGMLRYNYVGNSDLNYNEYYFKMIFNALLHQSDSLIPSISYTNNYGGKVTSESMGKDISNWYFNVLYATPISQSDFGANASLGYSKASEEIYGSEAEDHFFDWKIGVTYAYKPMGLLAELAAMGSNLTTGGLSDTNKKGVKTAAVFTLTKSF
;
A
#
# COMPACT_ATOMS: atom_id res chain seq x y z
N ASP A 1 -1.43 15.93 10.00
CA ASP A 1 -0.28 16.77 9.70
C ASP A 1 0.87 15.88 9.24
N PHE A 2 1.30 16.02 7.99
CA PHE A 2 2.37 15.24 7.38
C PHE A 2 3.76 15.87 7.60
N GLY A 3 3.86 16.85 8.50
CA GLY A 3 5.05 17.69 8.70
C GLY A 3 5.09 18.86 7.69
N ASP A 4 5.98 19.82 7.95
CA ASP A 4 6.30 20.93 7.04
C ASP A 4 5.08 21.63 6.39
N GLU A 5 4.01 21.90 7.18
CA GLU A 5 2.80 22.60 6.76
C GLU A 5 1.85 21.81 5.82
N ALA A 6 2.13 20.55 5.46
CA ALA A 6 1.23 19.73 4.68
C ALA A 6 0.08 19.17 5.54
N HIS A 7 -1.16 19.48 5.18
CA HIS A 7 -2.34 19.09 5.95
C HIS A 7 -3.29 18.15 5.19
N LEU A 8 -3.10 17.99 3.89
CA LEU A 8 -3.91 17.17 3.02
C LEU A 8 -3.04 16.46 2.00
N GLU A 9 -3.25 15.17 1.83
CA GLU A 9 -2.68 14.35 0.76
C GLU A 9 -3.77 14.02 -0.25
N LEU A 10 -3.51 14.28 -1.53
CA LEU A 10 -4.37 13.95 -2.66
C LEU A 10 -3.58 13.09 -3.64
N ASP A 11 -4.04 11.87 -3.89
CA ASP A 11 -3.32 10.87 -4.65
C ASP A 11 -4.04 10.52 -5.96
N PRO A 12 -4.00 11.42 -6.98
CA PRO A 12 -4.53 11.09 -8.29
C PRO A 12 -3.77 9.91 -8.91
N GLN A 13 -4.55 8.97 -9.43
CA GLN A 13 -4.05 7.78 -10.08
C GLN A 13 -4.54 7.71 -11.52
N ILE A 14 -3.67 7.29 -12.43
CA ILE A 14 -4.01 6.95 -13.81
C ILE A 14 -3.40 5.61 -14.16
N GLY A 15 -4.16 4.75 -14.85
CA GLY A 15 -3.67 3.42 -15.21
C GLY A 15 -4.48 2.79 -16.33
N TYR A 16 -4.03 1.64 -16.74
CA TYR A 16 -4.66 0.81 -17.75
C TYR A 16 -4.73 -0.64 -17.29
N THR A 17 -5.90 -1.23 -17.42
CA THR A 17 -6.14 -2.65 -17.11
C THR A 17 -6.42 -3.43 -18.38
N ALA A 18 -5.84 -4.63 -18.48
CA ALA A 18 -6.05 -5.53 -19.63
C ALA A 18 -6.13 -7.00 -19.17
N PRO A 19 -7.00 -7.81 -19.81
CA PRO A 19 -6.97 -9.25 -19.59
C PRO A 19 -5.68 -9.85 -20.18
N VAL A 20 -5.12 -10.83 -19.47
CA VAL A 20 -3.93 -11.57 -19.89
C VAL A 20 -4.26 -13.07 -19.91
N THR A 21 -3.69 -13.79 -20.86
CA THR A 21 -3.83 -15.25 -20.92
C THR A 21 -2.51 -15.91 -20.56
N LEU A 22 -2.49 -16.69 -19.48
CA LEU A 22 -1.33 -17.45 -19.00
C LEU A 22 -1.71 -18.93 -18.93
N GLY A 23 -1.60 -19.63 -20.07
CA GLY A 23 -2.07 -21.00 -20.17
C GLY A 23 -3.59 -21.10 -19.97
N SER A 24 -4.03 -21.80 -18.91
CA SER A 24 -5.44 -21.96 -18.55
C SER A 24 -5.99 -20.89 -17.59
N ILE A 25 -5.16 -19.98 -17.11
CA ILE A 25 -5.60 -18.91 -16.22
C ILE A 25 -5.67 -17.58 -16.97
N HIS A 26 -6.61 -16.72 -16.57
CA HIS A 26 -6.91 -15.45 -17.24
C HIS A 26 -6.89 -14.30 -16.23
N PRO A 27 -5.71 -13.91 -15.71
CA PRO A 27 -5.60 -12.77 -14.81
C PRO A 27 -5.82 -11.44 -15.55
N THR A 28 -6.03 -10.38 -14.78
CA THR A 28 -6.01 -9.01 -15.28
C THR A 28 -4.69 -8.36 -14.89
N ALA A 29 -3.97 -7.79 -15.87
CA ALA A 29 -2.84 -6.92 -15.62
C ALA A 29 -3.34 -5.48 -15.41
N ASP A 30 -2.75 -4.77 -14.44
CA ASP A 30 -3.02 -3.37 -14.14
C ASP A 30 -1.69 -2.64 -14.00
N ILE A 31 -1.47 -1.65 -14.86
CA ILE A 31 -0.26 -0.82 -14.85
C ILE A 31 -0.65 0.65 -14.77
N GLY A 32 0.06 1.42 -13.97
CA GLY A 32 -0.26 2.83 -13.85
C GLY A 32 0.76 3.64 -13.06
N MET A 33 0.34 4.85 -12.78
CA MET A 33 1.08 5.83 -12.00
C MET A 33 0.17 6.42 -10.94
N LEU A 34 0.68 6.56 -9.75
CA LEU A 34 0.12 7.28 -8.61
C LEU A 34 0.99 8.51 -8.36
N ARG A 35 0.37 9.67 -8.13
CA ARG A 35 1.09 10.85 -7.66
C ARG A 35 0.69 11.14 -6.23
N TYR A 36 1.62 11.05 -5.33
CA TYR A 36 1.48 11.59 -3.98
C TYR A 36 1.59 13.11 -4.04
N ASN A 37 0.54 13.79 -3.65
CA ASN A 37 0.46 15.25 -3.76
C ASN A 37 0.02 15.86 -2.42
N TYR A 38 0.96 16.47 -1.74
CA TYR A 38 0.79 17.08 -0.43
C TYR A 38 0.41 18.55 -0.58
N VAL A 39 -0.84 18.86 -0.26
CA VAL A 39 -1.35 20.25 -0.33
C VAL A 39 -0.75 21.05 0.82
N GLY A 40 -0.13 22.18 0.47
CA GLY A 40 0.60 23.03 1.41
C GLY A 40 2.11 22.88 1.32
N ASN A 41 2.64 21.70 0.92
CA ASN A 41 4.06 21.52 0.70
C ASN A 41 4.36 20.64 -0.52
N SER A 42 4.61 21.27 -1.67
CA SER A 42 4.90 20.56 -2.92
C SER A 42 6.27 19.83 -2.93
N ASP A 43 7.15 20.15 -2.00
CA ASP A 43 8.48 19.53 -1.91
C ASP A 43 8.41 18.08 -1.39
N LEU A 44 7.27 17.68 -0.80
CA LEU A 44 6.95 16.29 -0.46
C LEU A 44 6.40 15.47 -1.64
N ASN A 45 6.04 16.12 -2.75
CA ASN A 45 5.37 15.45 -3.86
C ASN A 45 6.31 14.52 -4.63
N TYR A 46 5.82 13.32 -4.97
CA TYR A 46 6.53 12.38 -5.84
C TYR A 46 5.57 11.49 -6.62
N ASN A 47 6.09 10.77 -7.60
CA ASN A 47 5.34 9.82 -8.42
C ASN A 47 5.77 8.40 -8.08
N GLU A 48 4.81 7.47 -8.11
CA GLU A 48 5.04 6.04 -8.03
C GLU A 48 4.43 5.36 -9.25
N TYR A 49 5.17 4.45 -9.86
CA TYR A 49 4.71 3.60 -10.95
C TYR A 49 4.42 2.22 -10.40
N TYR A 50 3.33 1.60 -10.81
CA TYR A 50 2.96 0.29 -10.33
C TYR A 50 2.60 -0.68 -11.46
N PHE A 51 2.75 -1.95 -11.15
CA PHE A 51 2.22 -3.06 -11.93
C PHE A 51 1.62 -4.09 -10.97
N LYS A 52 0.40 -4.57 -11.30
CA LYS A 52 -0.31 -5.60 -10.52
C LYS A 52 -0.82 -6.69 -11.47
N MET A 53 -0.85 -7.91 -10.97
CA MET A 53 -1.57 -9.02 -11.60
C MET A 53 -2.71 -9.43 -10.68
N ILE A 54 -3.93 -9.45 -11.20
CA ILE A 54 -5.13 -9.78 -10.44
C ILE A 54 -5.60 -11.17 -10.88
N PHE A 55 -5.39 -12.16 -10.04
CA PHE A 55 -5.85 -13.52 -10.22
C PHE A 55 -7.12 -13.72 -9.42
N ASN A 56 -8.23 -14.00 -10.10
CA ASN A 56 -9.51 -14.32 -9.47
C ASN A 56 -9.76 -15.83 -9.54
N ALA A 57 -10.33 -16.40 -8.47
CA ALA A 57 -10.68 -17.83 -8.37
C ALA A 57 -9.47 -18.75 -8.62
N LEU A 58 -8.28 -18.38 -8.11
CA LEU A 58 -7.06 -19.15 -8.31
C LEU A 58 -6.92 -20.32 -7.32
N LEU A 59 -7.19 -20.09 -6.04
CA LEU A 59 -7.06 -21.08 -4.97
C LEU A 59 -8.43 -21.55 -4.48
N HIS A 60 -9.43 -20.65 -4.50
CA HIS A 60 -10.81 -20.92 -4.09
C HIS A 60 -11.77 -20.11 -4.96
N GLN A 61 -13.03 -20.57 -5.10
CA GLN A 61 -14.07 -19.81 -5.81
C GLN A 61 -14.25 -18.42 -5.17
N SER A 62 -14.17 -17.39 -6.01
CA SER A 62 -14.34 -15.99 -5.61
C SER A 62 -13.23 -15.43 -4.72
N ASP A 63 -12.07 -16.07 -4.65
CA ASP A 63 -10.88 -15.44 -4.07
C ASP A 63 -10.20 -14.49 -5.05
N SER A 64 -9.27 -13.69 -4.53
CA SER A 64 -8.36 -12.86 -5.32
C SER A 64 -6.96 -12.92 -4.73
N LEU A 65 -5.99 -13.21 -5.59
CA LEU A 65 -4.56 -13.12 -5.30
C LEU A 65 -3.97 -12.00 -6.16
N ILE A 66 -3.35 -11.00 -5.53
CA ILE A 66 -2.88 -9.80 -6.21
C ILE A 66 -1.42 -9.53 -5.85
N PRO A 67 -0.45 -10.14 -6.55
CA PRO A 67 0.93 -9.69 -6.50
C PRO A 67 1.06 -8.33 -7.20
N SER A 68 1.87 -7.45 -6.63
CA SER A 68 2.15 -6.13 -7.17
C SER A 68 3.59 -5.70 -6.90
N ILE A 69 4.05 -4.80 -7.74
CA ILE A 69 5.33 -4.13 -7.61
C ILE A 69 5.12 -2.65 -7.89
N SER A 70 5.71 -1.80 -7.05
CA SER A 70 5.74 -0.36 -7.25
C SER A 70 7.17 0.15 -7.24
N TYR A 71 7.40 1.26 -7.95
CA TYR A 71 8.69 1.92 -8.05
C TYR A 71 8.54 3.43 -8.05
N THR A 72 9.38 4.10 -7.29
CA THR A 72 9.61 5.54 -7.40
C THR A 72 11.11 5.81 -7.49
N ASN A 73 11.49 6.83 -8.24
CA ASN A 73 12.87 7.32 -8.31
C ASN A 73 13.15 8.49 -7.36
N ASN A 74 12.12 8.98 -6.66
CA ASN A 74 12.24 10.12 -5.75
C ASN A 74 11.26 9.97 -4.56
N TYR A 75 11.52 8.98 -3.72
CA TYR A 75 10.70 8.66 -2.54
C TYR A 75 10.75 9.79 -1.52
N GLY A 76 9.56 10.25 -1.10
CA GLY A 76 9.44 11.38 -0.16
C GLY A 76 9.78 12.75 -0.76
N GLY A 77 9.92 12.84 -2.09
CA GLY A 77 10.08 14.09 -2.82
C GLY A 77 11.39 14.81 -2.55
N LYS A 78 11.38 16.12 -2.79
CA LYS A 78 12.54 16.99 -2.65
C LYS A 78 13.02 17.10 -1.19
N VAL A 79 12.11 17.05 -0.21
CA VAL A 79 12.47 17.07 1.21
C VAL A 79 13.43 15.93 1.55
N THR A 80 13.14 14.72 1.09
CA THR A 80 14.03 13.58 1.30
C THR A 80 15.32 13.70 0.51
N SER A 81 15.26 14.11 -0.77
CA SER A 81 16.45 14.23 -1.61
C SER A 81 17.42 15.32 -1.13
N GLU A 82 16.92 16.44 -0.64
CA GLU A 82 17.77 17.48 -0.05
C GLU A 82 18.41 17.04 1.26
N SER A 83 17.67 16.33 2.12
CA SER A 83 18.21 15.78 3.37
C SER A 83 19.32 14.75 3.13
N MET A 84 19.20 13.95 2.07
CA MET A 84 20.14 12.89 1.72
C MET A 84 21.23 13.34 0.72
N GLY A 85 21.10 14.55 0.14
CA GLY A 85 21.98 15.07 -0.90
C GLY A 85 21.83 14.37 -2.27
N LYS A 86 20.78 13.56 -2.46
CA LYS A 86 20.49 12.82 -3.70
C LYS A 86 19.06 12.28 -3.70
N ASP A 87 18.55 11.97 -4.88
CA ASP A 87 17.27 11.31 -5.04
C ASP A 87 17.30 9.86 -4.49
N ILE A 88 16.24 9.45 -3.82
CA ILE A 88 16.11 8.12 -3.23
C ILE A 88 15.11 7.32 -4.06
N SER A 89 15.55 6.24 -4.68
CA SER A 89 14.63 5.30 -5.30
C SER A 89 14.10 4.30 -4.28
N ASN A 90 12.86 3.86 -4.50
CA ASN A 90 12.26 2.80 -3.69
C ASN A 90 11.50 1.80 -4.56
N TRP A 91 11.67 0.53 -4.25
CA TRP A 91 10.88 -0.59 -4.73
C TRP A 91 9.97 -1.10 -3.62
N TYR A 92 8.70 -1.35 -3.95
CA TYR A 92 7.76 -2.00 -3.04
C TYR A 92 7.14 -3.21 -3.71
N PHE A 93 7.28 -4.37 -3.10
CA PHE A 93 6.68 -5.63 -3.52
C PHE A 93 5.57 -5.98 -2.54
N ASN A 94 4.39 -6.34 -3.03
CA ASN A 94 3.28 -6.73 -2.18
C ASN A 94 2.55 -7.92 -2.77
N VAL A 95 2.03 -8.78 -1.90
CA VAL A 95 1.10 -9.85 -2.25
C VAL A 95 -0.11 -9.72 -1.34
N LEU A 96 -1.26 -9.45 -1.93
CA LEU A 96 -2.56 -9.43 -1.26
C LEU A 96 -3.34 -10.68 -1.62
N TYR A 97 -3.89 -11.35 -0.62
CA TYR A 97 -4.90 -12.40 -0.79
C TYR A 97 -6.19 -11.98 -0.10
N ALA A 98 -7.32 -12.14 -0.78
CA ALA A 98 -8.64 -11.89 -0.25
C ALA A 98 -9.60 -13.03 -0.63
N THR A 99 -10.47 -13.42 0.29
CA THR A 99 -11.43 -14.51 0.06
C THR A 99 -12.73 -14.24 0.82
N PRO A 100 -13.90 -14.59 0.24
CA PRO A 100 -15.15 -14.57 0.99
C PRO A 100 -15.15 -15.64 2.08
N ILE A 101 -15.83 -15.37 3.18
CA ILE A 101 -16.07 -16.35 4.26
C ILE A 101 -17.40 -17.02 4.01
N SER A 102 -17.35 -18.25 3.47
CA SER A 102 -18.55 -19.03 3.14
C SER A 102 -19.52 -18.24 2.23
N GLN A 103 -20.83 -18.45 2.38
CA GLN A 103 -21.88 -17.72 1.64
C GLN A 103 -22.38 -16.49 2.41
N SER A 104 -21.53 -15.87 3.20
CA SER A 104 -21.86 -14.69 3.99
C SER A 104 -21.42 -13.39 3.30
N ASP A 105 -21.80 -12.25 3.85
CA ASP A 105 -21.30 -10.94 3.44
C ASP A 105 -19.94 -10.59 4.10
N PHE A 106 -19.35 -11.54 4.82
CA PHE A 106 -18.01 -11.40 5.38
C PHE A 106 -16.94 -11.92 4.43
N GLY A 107 -15.77 -11.31 4.49
CA GLY A 107 -14.55 -11.73 3.83
C GLY A 107 -13.35 -11.66 4.76
N ALA A 108 -12.26 -12.28 4.36
CA ALA A 108 -10.97 -12.17 5.02
C ALA A 108 -9.92 -11.73 3.99
N ASN A 109 -8.93 -10.99 4.43
CA ASN A 109 -7.77 -10.65 3.62
C ASN A 109 -6.48 -10.68 4.43
N ALA A 110 -5.38 -10.89 3.73
CA ALA A 110 -4.04 -10.79 4.28
C ALA A 110 -3.09 -10.24 3.21
N SER A 111 -2.11 -9.44 3.61
CA SER A 111 -1.03 -9.02 2.71
C SER A 111 0.32 -9.07 3.40
N LEU A 112 1.34 -9.25 2.56
CA LEU A 112 2.76 -9.14 2.93
C LEU A 112 3.41 -8.17 1.95
N GLY A 113 4.12 -7.18 2.50
CA GLY A 113 4.88 -6.19 1.76
C GLY A 113 6.37 -6.26 2.07
N TYR A 114 7.17 -5.86 1.09
CA TYR A 114 8.61 -5.67 1.23
C TYR A 114 9.01 -4.39 0.51
N SER A 115 9.58 -3.46 1.26
CA SER A 115 10.10 -2.19 0.75
C SER A 115 11.61 -2.22 0.73
N LYS A 116 12.23 -1.71 -0.35
CA LYS A 116 13.68 -1.58 -0.52
C LYS A 116 14.01 -0.23 -1.14
N ALA A 117 14.64 0.64 -0.35
CA ALA A 117 15.17 1.90 -0.82
C ALA A 117 16.62 1.76 -1.31
N SER A 118 17.08 2.73 -2.10
CA SER A 118 18.49 2.85 -2.51
C SER A 118 19.41 3.30 -1.38
N GLU A 119 18.85 3.77 -0.27
CA GLU A 119 19.56 4.30 0.88
C GLU A 119 18.89 3.87 2.19
N GLU A 120 19.64 3.98 3.26
CA GLU A 120 19.22 3.66 4.63
C GLU A 120 18.34 4.79 5.19
N ILE A 121 17.03 4.74 4.91
CA ILE A 121 16.07 5.80 5.28
C ILE A 121 14.96 5.35 6.21
N TYR A 122 14.87 4.06 6.52
CA TYR A 122 13.77 3.51 7.30
C TYR A 122 14.12 3.28 8.75
N GLY A 123 13.15 3.51 9.62
CA GLY A 123 13.27 3.23 11.04
C GLY A 123 14.28 4.11 11.78
N SER A 124 14.57 3.71 13.00
CA SER A 124 15.55 4.42 13.86
C SER A 124 16.99 3.95 13.69
N GLU A 125 17.19 2.81 13.05
CA GLU A 125 18.52 2.23 12.79
C GLU A 125 18.98 2.46 11.35
N ALA A 126 18.27 3.36 10.62
CA ALA A 126 18.58 3.72 9.24
C ALA A 126 18.71 2.46 8.35
N GLU A 127 17.64 1.67 8.28
CA GLU A 127 17.58 0.49 7.42
C GLU A 127 17.21 0.90 5.99
N ASP A 128 17.68 0.15 5.00
CA ASP A 128 17.33 0.37 3.59
C ASP A 128 16.10 -0.45 3.15
N HIS A 129 15.55 -1.29 4.02
CA HIS A 129 14.42 -2.14 3.74
C HIS A 129 13.59 -2.44 4.97
N PHE A 130 12.33 -2.85 4.76
CA PHE A 130 11.48 -3.41 5.79
C PHE A 130 10.40 -4.32 5.20
N PHE A 131 9.80 -5.12 6.07
CA PHE A 131 8.60 -5.90 5.79
C PHE A 131 7.41 -5.29 6.52
N ASP A 132 6.26 -5.31 5.86
CA ASP A 132 4.98 -5.01 6.46
C ASP A 132 3.98 -6.15 6.22
N TRP A 133 2.92 -6.14 7.01
CA TRP A 133 1.85 -7.13 6.92
C TRP A 133 0.51 -6.55 7.34
N LYS A 134 -0.54 -7.11 6.79
CA LYS A 134 -1.93 -6.85 7.18
C LYS A 134 -2.71 -8.16 7.23
N ILE A 135 -3.62 -8.28 8.23
CA ILE A 135 -4.64 -9.31 8.31
C ILE A 135 -5.94 -8.62 8.69
N GLY A 136 -6.99 -8.84 7.90
CA GLY A 136 -8.26 -8.15 8.06
C GLY A 136 -9.48 -9.04 7.85
N VAL A 137 -10.60 -8.58 8.39
CA VAL A 137 -11.94 -9.10 8.13
C VAL A 137 -12.77 -7.97 7.54
N THR A 138 -13.52 -8.28 6.49
CA THR A 138 -14.39 -7.34 5.79
C THR A 138 -15.85 -7.71 5.96
N TYR A 139 -16.73 -6.72 5.88
CA TYR A 139 -18.19 -6.89 5.81
C TYR A 139 -18.76 -6.02 4.70
N ALA A 140 -19.44 -6.65 3.74
CA ALA A 140 -20.04 -5.97 2.60
C ALA A 140 -21.53 -5.68 2.87
N TYR A 141 -21.87 -4.42 3.13
CA TYR A 141 -23.26 -3.99 3.22
C TYR A 141 -23.79 -3.59 1.83
N LYS A 142 -24.22 -4.60 1.07
CA LYS A 142 -24.63 -4.48 -0.34
C LYS A 142 -25.71 -3.44 -0.62
N PRO A 143 -26.76 -3.26 0.22
CA PRO A 143 -27.83 -2.29 -0.07
C PRO A 143 -27.35 -0.86 -0.22
N MET A 144 -26.23 -0.51 0.39
CA MET A 144 -25.64 0.83 0.32
C MET A 144 -24.29 0.86 -0.44
N GLY A 145 -23.80 -0.25 -0.96
CA GLY A 145 -22.48 -0.34 -1.58
C GLY A 145 -21.35 0.01 -0.60
N LEU A 146 -21.50 -0.34 0.68
CA LEU A 146 -20.49 -0.09 1.72
C LEU A 146 -19.69 -1.35 1.98
N LEU A 147 -18.37 -1.18 2.13
CA LEU A 147 -17.45 -2.21 2.61
C LEU A 147 -16.77 -1.69 3.88
N ALA A 148 -16.98 -2.36 5.00
CA ALA A 148 -16.27 -2.12 6.24
C ALA A 148 -15.14 -3.13 6.39
N GLU A 149 -13.96 -2.70 6.81
CA GLU A 149 -12.81 -3.56 7.13
C GLU A 149 -12.31 -3.26 8.54
N LEU A 150 -12.04 -4.29 9.31
CA LEU A 150 -11.25 -4.22 10.53
C LEU A 150 -9.99 -5.06 10.32
N ALA A 151 -8.82 -4.43 10.39
CA ALA A 151 -7.54 -5.07 10.15
C ALA A 151 -6.55 -4.81 11.28
N ALA A 152 -5.68 -5.80 11.53
CA ALA A 152 -4.41 -5.61 12.21
C ALA A 152 -3.32 -5.47 11.15
N MET A 153 -2.43 -4.49 11.33
CA MET A 153 -1.30 -4.25 10.44
C MET A 153 -0.06 -3.86 11.24
N GLY A 154 1.09 -4.14 10.70
CA GLY A 154 2.36 -3.82 11.35
C GLY A 154 3.55 -4.00 10.44
N SER A 155 4.73 -3.65 10.95
CA SER A 155 6.00 -3.80 10.25
C SER A 155 7.10 -4.30 11.19
N ASN A 156 8.24 -4.67 10.61
CA ASN A 156 9.45 -5.01 11.38
C ASN A 156 10.39 -3.81 11.60
N LEU A 157 9.95 -2.58 11.27
CA LEU A 157 10.76 -1.38 11.45
C LEU A 157 11.15 -1.18 12.91
N THR A 158 12.42 -0.86 13.12
CA THR A 158 12.95 -0.53 14.45
C THR A 158 12.42 0.82 14.92
N THR A 159 12.07 0.90 16.22
CA THR A 159 11.42 2.08 16.80
C THR A 159 12.25 2.77 17.88
N GLY A 160 13.47 2.28 18.18
CA GLY A 160 14.38 2.91 19.12
C GLY A 160 14.71 4.35 18.67
N GLY A 161 14.65 5.33 19.56
CA GLY A 161 14.99 6.72 19.22
C GLY A 161 13.93 7.51 18.43
N LEU A 162 12.89 6.89 17.89
CA LEU A 162 11.79 7.61 17.24
C LEU A 162 10.93 8.38 18.26
N SER A 163 10.32 9.48 17.84
CA SER A 163 9.29 10.17 18.63
C SER A 163 8.08 9.27 18.87
N ASP A 164 7.30 9.53 19.92
CA ASP A 164 6.12 8.72 20.22
C ASP A 164 5.07 8.73 19.10
N THR A 165 4.99 9.81 18.34
CA THR A 165 4.12 9.90 17.16
C THR A 165 4.60 8.97 16.05
N ASN A 166 5.88 8.98 15.73
CA ASN A 166 6.46 8.12 14.69
C ASN A 166 6.43 6.64 15.10
N LYS A 167 6.62 6.31 16.38
CA LYS A 167 6.45 4.95 16.90
C LYS A 167 5.06 4.39 16.65
N LYS A 168 4.01 5.23 16.77
CA LYS A 168 2.62 4.79 16.53
C LYS A 168 2.38 4.40 15.08
N GLY A 169 3.05 5.07 14.13
CA GLY A 169 2.91 4.80 12.70
C GLY A 169 3.56 3.49 12.24
N VAL A 170 4.55 2.96 12.98
CA VAL A 170 5.30 1.75 12.59
C VAL A 170 4.99 0.52 13.43
N LYS A 171 4.34 0.67 14.59
CA LYS A 171 3.93 -0.44 15.45
C LYS A 171 2.66 -1.10 14.94
N THR A 172 2.45 -2.35 15.39
CA THR A 172 1.19 -3.05 15.17
C THR A 172 0.01 -2.22 15.66
N ALA A 173 -0.96 -1.99 14.78
CA ALA A 173 -2.16 -1.21 15.04
C ALA A 173 -3.41 -1.92 14.50
N ALA A 174 -4.56 -1.65 15.14
CA ALA A 174 -5.86 -1.98 14.59
C ALA A 174 -6.36 -0.78 13.77
N VAL A 175 -6.81 -1.04 12.54
CA VAL A 175 -7.32 -0.03 11.61
C VAL A 175 -8.73 -0.40 11.18
N PHE A 176 -9.64 0.56 11.25
CA PHE A 176 -10.98 0.45 10.70
C PHE A 176 -11.06 1.29 9.43
N THR A 177 -11.55 0.67 8.35
CA THR A 177 -11.73 1.32 7.05
C THR A 177 -13.19 1.19 6.61
N LEU A 178 -13.77 2.26 6.10
CA LEU A 178 -15.08 2.26 5.48
C LEU A 178 -14.97 2.77 4.04
N THR A 179 -15.32 1.92 3.08
CA THR A 179 -15.29 2.24 1.65
C THR A 179 -16.71 2.32 1.11
N LYS A 180 -17.01 3.35 0.32
CA LYS A 180 -18.27 3.54 -0.39
C LYS A 180 -18.02 3.44 -1.89
N SER A 181 -18.75 2.54 -2.55
CA SER A 181 -18.82 2.46 -4.02
C SER A 181 -20.12 3.09 -4.53
N PHE A 182 -20.05 3.80 -5.65
CA PHE A 182 -21.17 4.50 -6.27
C PHE A 182 -21.51 3.88 -7.63
#